data_bae9759c8eee705f87d1bfbf68390f1a
#
_entry.id   bae9759c8eee705f87d1bfbf68390f1a
#
_cell.length_a   1.000
_cell.length_b   1.000
_cell.length_c   1.000
_cell.angle_alpha   90.00
_cell.angle_beta   90.00
_cell.angle_gamma   90.00
#
_symmetry.space_group_name_H-M   'P 1'
#
loop_
_entity.id
_entity.type
_entity.pdbx_description
1 polymer ?
#
loop_
_entity_poly.entity_id
_entity_poly.type
_entity_poly.pdbx_seq_one_letter_code
_entity_poly.pdbx_strand_id
1 'polypeptide(L)'
;IGAVILFPVFYREFGLGKGIWYAVFHAISAFCNAGFDLMGVKGKFSSLTSFAANPVVNLVIMTLIVVGGIGFFTWLDIKENKWHIKKYRLQSKVVLGVSAFLILVPAIMFFFLEFQHMPLGERIWSSFFQSVTTRTAGFNTADLDKMTDSGKMGMVLLMVIGGSPGS
;
A
#
# COMPACT_ATOMS: atom_id res chain seq x y z
N ILE A 1 -8.52 4.74 13.06
CA ILE A 1 -9.49 4.83 11.95
C ILE A 1 -9.32 3.59 11.04
N GLY A 2 -8.13 3.31 10.47
CA GLY A 2 -7.92 2.17 9.57
C GLY A 2 -8.38 0.83 10.12
N ALA A 3 -8.04 0.52 11.39
CA ALA A 3 -8.49 -0.70 12.05
C ALA A 3 -10.02 -0.83 12.13
N VAL A 4 -10.72 0.28 12.37
CA VAL A 4 -12.19 0.28 12.44
C VAL A 4 -12.83 -0.04 11.08
N ILE A 5 -12.23 0.45 9.99
CA ILE A 5 -12.72 0.19 8.64
C ILE A 5 -12.39 -1.25 8.19
N LEU A 6 -11.23 -1.79 8.58
CA LEU A 6 -10.82 -3.16 8.28
C LEU A 6 -11.60 -4.20 9.11
N PHE A 7 -12.05 -3.84 10.31
CA PHE A 7 -12.69 -4.76 11.24
C PHE A 7 -13.88 -5.53 10.64
N PRO A 8 -14.88 -4.92 9.97
CA PRO A 8 -16.02 -5.66 9.40
C PRO A 8 -15.60 -6.74 8.40
N VAL A 9 -14.53 -6.53 7.64
CA VAL A 9 -14.02 -7.51 6.67
C VAL A 9 -13.39 -8.70 7.41
N PHE A 10 -12.51 -8.42 8.35
CA PHE A 10 -11.84 -9.48 9.11
C PHE A 10 -12.76 -10.19 10.13
N TYR A 11 -13.77 -9.48 10.65
CA TYR A 11 -14.78 -10.09 11.50
C TYR A 11 -15.55 -11.20 10.79
N ARG A 12 -15.93 -10.98 9.53
CA ARG A 12 -16.67 -11.98 8.72
C ARG A 12 -15.86 -13.26 8.50
N GLU A 13 -14.53 -13.17 8.43
CA GLU A 13 -13.67 -14.33 8.16
C GLU A 13 -13.10 -14.99 9.41
N PHE A 14 -12.79 -14.23 10.44
CA PHE A 14 -12.03 -14.71 11.60
C PHE A 14 -12.78 -14.63 12.93
N GLY A 15 -14.01 -14.10 12.91
CA GLY A 15 -14.81 -13.89 14.12
C GLY A 15 -14.35 -12.68 14.96
N LEU A 16 -15.00 -12.45 16.11
CA LEU A 16 -14.84 -11.22 16.89
C LEU A 16 -13.39 -11.00 17.39
N GLY A 17 -12.86 -11.94 18.14
CA GLY A 17 -11.55 -11.77 18.80
C GLY A 17 -10.39 -11.66 17.82
N LYS A 18 -10.28 -12.61 16.89
CA LYS A 18 -9.25 -12.58 15.85
C LYS A 18 -9.46 -11.45 14.87
N GLY A 19 -10.70 -11.12 14.52
CA GLY A 19 -11.03 -10.02 13.60
C GLY A 19 -10.57 -8.67 14.13
N ILE A 20 -10.77 -8.37 15.42
CA ILE A 20 -10.25 -7.15 16.07
C ILE A 20 -8.73 -7.14 16.02
N TRP A 21 -8.09 -8.23 16.45
CA TRP A 21 -6.64 -8.33 16.49
C TRP A 21 -6.01 -8.14 15.09
N TYR A 22 -6.56 -8.81 14.09
CA TYR A 22 -6.08 -8.69 12.71
C TYR A 22 -6.27 -7.29 12.14
N ALA A 23 -7.42 -6.65 12.40
CA ALA A 23 -7.68 -5.30 11.95
C ALA A 23 -6.71 -4.29 12.57
N VAL A 24 -6.45 -4.38 13.87
CA VAL A 24 -5.50 -3.50 14.56
C VAL A 24 -4.08 -3.75 14.09
N PHE A 25 -3.66 -5.02 14.05
CA PHE A 25 -2.31 -5.39 13.64
C PHE A 25 -1.98 -4.93 12.22
N HIS A 26 -2.86 -5.23 11.24
CA HIS A 26 -2.62 -4.83 9.85
C HIS A 26 -2.68 -3.31 9.66
N ALA A 27 -3.54 -2.61 10.40
CA ALA A 27 -3.58 -1.15 10.33
C ALA A 27 -2.28 -0.51 10.86
N ILE A 28 -1.72 -1.02 11.96
CA ILE A 28 -0.45 -0.55 12.52
C ILE A 28 0.70 -0.90 11.57
N SER A 29 0.77 -2.17 11.13
CA SER A 29 1.81 -2.65 10.21
C SER A 29 1.83 -1.87 8.90
N ALA A 30 0.65 -1.55 8.34
CA ALA A 30 0.54 -0.75 7.12
C ALA A 30 0.96 0.71 7.34
N PHE A 31 0.55 1.33 8.44
CA PHE A 31 0.93 2.71 8.76
C PHE A 31 2.43 2.85 9.02
N CYS A 32 3.03 1.87 9.68
CA CYS A 32 4.47 1.85 9.95
C CYS A 32 5.31 1.33 8.77
N ASN A 33 4.71 1.05 7.61
CA ASN A 33 5.37 0.45 6.45
C ASN A 33 6.19 -0.81 6.81
N ALA A 34 5.71 -1.61 7.77
CA ALA A 34 6.42 -2.77 8.29
C ALA A 34 6.20 -4.04 7.45
N GLY A 35 5.07 -4.15 6.74
CA GLY A 35 4.74 -5.26 5.84
C GLY A 35 4.44 -6.60 6.50
N PHE A 36 4.42 -6.65 7.82
CA PHE A 36 4.05 -7.88 8.54
C PHE A 36 2.55 -8.15 8.44
N ASP A 37 2.18 -9.38 8.15
CA ASP A 37 0.81 -9.84 8.11
C ASP A 37 0.60 -11.09 9.00
N LEU A 38 -0.66 -11.35 9.32
CA LEU A 38 -1.07 -12.54 10.10
C LEU A 38 -1.80 -13.56 9.21
N MET A 39 -1.70 -13.43 7.88
CA MET A 39 -2.44 -14.26 6.93
C MET A 39 -1.83 -15.65 6.71
N GLY A 40 -0.69 -15.94 7.34
CA GLY A 40 -0.05 -17.27 7.31
C GLY A 40 -0.96 -18.43 7.70
N VAL A 41 -2.08 -18.15 8.39
CA VAL A 41 -3.14 -19.14 8.69
C VAL A 41 -3.90 -19.62 7.45
N LYS A 42 -3.93 -18.84 6.36
CA LYS A 42 -4.55 -19.20 5.09
C LYS A 42 -3.60 -19.92 4.14
N GLY A 43 -2.31 -19.68 4.27
CA GLY A 43 -1.29 -20.30 3.45
C GLY A 43 0.08 -19.67 3.71
N LYS A 44 1.14 -20.43 3.56
CA LYS A 44 2.50 -19.90 3.67
C LYS A 44 2.74 -18.86 2.58
N PHE A 45 3.28 -17.70 2.95
CA PHE A 45 3.59 -16.58 2.03
C PHE A 45 2.39 -15.98 1.31
N SER A 46 1.14 -16.22 1.80
CA SER A 46 -0.07 -15.74 1.12
C SER A 46 -0.28 -14.23 1.24
N SER A 47 0.25 -13.58 2.28
CA SER A 47 -0.01 -12.17 2.58
C SER A 47 -1.48 -11.80 2.39
N LEU A 48 -1.81 -10.69 1.75
CA LEU A 48 -3.18 -10.24 1.52
C LEU A 48 -3.77 -10.73 0.17
N THR A 49 -3.19 -11.76 -0.47
CA THR A 49 -3.65 -12.25 -1.78
C THR A 49 -5.11 -12.71 -1.77
N SER A 50 -5.60 -13.27 -0.66
CA SER A 50 -7.02 -13.64 -0.51
C SER A 50 -7.98 -12.44 -0.50
N PHE A 51 -7.47 -11.22 -0.36
CA PHE A 51 -8.23 -9.98 -0.37
C PHE A 51 -7.94 -9.11 -1.60
N ALA A 52 -7.27 -9.66 -2.63
CA ALA A 52 -6.92 -8.94 -3.85
C ALA A 52 -8.12 -8.24 -4.50
N ALA A 53 -9.28 -8.91 -4.53
CA ALA A 53 -10.53 -8.37 -5.07
C ALA A 53 -11.29 -7.46 -4.10
N ASN A 54 -10.87 -7.35 -2.82
CA ASN A 54 -11.61 -6.57 -1.84
C ASN A 54 -11.20 -5.08 -1.86
N PRO A 55 -12.05 -4.17 -2.38
CA PRO A 55 -11.70 -2.76 -2.52
C PRO A 55 -11.46 -2.07 -1.18
N VAL A 56 -12.15 -2.47 -0.12
CA VAL A 56 -12.02 -1.86 1.21
C VAL A 56 -10.64 -2.14 1.78
N VAL A 57 -10.20 -3.40 1.76
CA VAL A 57 -8.87 -3.79 2.27
C VAL A 57 -7.78 -3.10 1.47
N ASN A 58 -7.85 -3.16 0.14
CA ASN A 58 -6.86 -2.54 -0.74
C ASN A 58 -6.76 -1.03 -0.47
N LEU A 59 -7.88 -0.32 -0.48
CA LEU A 59 -7.89 1.14 -0.31
C LEU A 59 -7.39 1.56 1.05
N VAL A 60 -7.81 0.88 2.13
CA VAL A 60 -7.39 1.23 3.49
C VAL A 60 -5.91 0.97 3.69
N ILE A 61 -5.42 -0.21 3.29
CA ILE A 61 -3.99 -0.55 3.43
C ILE A 61 -3.13 0.40 2.61
N MET A 62 -3.44 0.63 1.33
CA MET A 62 -2.71 1.59 0.50
C MET A 62 -2.69 3.00 1.09
N THR A 63 -3.84 3.48 1.58
CA THR A 63 -3.94 4.80 2.22
C THR A 63 -3.05 4.89 3.45
N LEU A 64 -3.07 3.85 4.31
CA LEU A 64 -2.22 3.82 5.51
C LEU A 64 -0.74 3.81 5.17
N ILE A 65 -0.32 3.03 4.16
CA ILE A 65 1.05 2.99 3.66
C ILE A 65 1.49 4.38 3.16
N VAL A 66 0.67 5.01 2.31
CA VAL A 66 0.99 6.34 1.75
C VAL A 66 1.07 7.38 2.85
N VAL A 67 0.08 7.40 3.76
CA VAL A 67 0.00 8.33 4.89
C VAL A 67 1.19 8.16 5.84
N GLY A 68 1.58 6.93 6.15
CA GLY A 68 2.77 6.63 6.95
C GLY A 68 4.07 6.99 6.24
N GLY A 69 4.14 6.74 4.94
CA GLY A 69 5.33 6.94 4.11
C GLY A 69 5.60 8.37 3.64
N ILE A 70 4.71 9.34 3.90
CA ILE A 70 4.90 10.75 3.53
C ILE A 70 5.98 11.43 4.40
N GLY A 71 6.18 10.96 5.64
CA GLY A 71 7.12 11.53 6.59
C GLY A 71 6.58 12.66 7.44
N PHE A 72 7.14 12.77 8.65
CA PHE A 72 6.64 13.65 9.70
C PHE A 72 6.67 15.14 9.33
N PHE A 73 7.71 15.61 8.65
CA PHE A 73 7.82 17.02 8.25
C PHE A 73 6.73 17.43 7.26
N THR A 74 6.35 16.55 6.34
CA THR A 74 5.25 16.82 5.41
C THR A 74 3.91 16.92 6.15
N TRP A 75 3.71 16.10 7.19
CA TRP A 75 2.54 16.18 8.05
C TRP A 75 2.46 17.50 8.80
N LEU A 76 3.57 18.04 9.29
CA LEU A 76 3.60 19.36 9.91
C LEU A 76 3.18 20.46 8.93
N ASP A 77 3.71 20.44 7.71
CA ASP A 77 3.35 21.40 6.67
C ASP A 77 1.86 21.31 6.29
N ILE A 78 1.32 20.10 6.19
CA ILE A 78 -0.12 19.88 5.93
C ILE A 78 -0.97 20.46 7.06
N LYS A 79 -0.54 20.25 8.32
CA LYS A 79 -1.26 20.76 9.50
C LYS A 79 -1.23 22.29 9.57
N GLU A 80 -0.08 22.91 9.30
CA GLU A 80 0.12 24.37 9.37
C GLU A 80 -0.54 25.10 8.21
N ASN A 81 -0.35 24.61 6.99
CA ASN A 81 -0.74 25.33 5.77
C ASN A 81 -2.01 24.76 5.11
N LYS A 82 -2.58 23.65 5.63
CA LYS A 82 -3.78 22.99 5.10
C LYS A 82 -3.72 22.82 3.56
N TRP A 83 -4.66 23.40 2.83
CA TRP A 83 -4.78 23.30 1.36
C TRP A 83 -3.88 24.27 0.59
N HIS A 84 -3.09 25.12 1.27
CA HIS A 84 -2.25 26.11 0.60
C HIS A 84 -0.89 25.51 0.20
N ILE A 85 -0.87 24.62 -0.79
CA ILE A 85 0.33 23.90 -1.27
C ILE A 85 1.48 24.88 -1.63
N LYS A 86 1.15 26.10 -2.10
CA LYS A 86 2.15 27.14 -2.42
C LYS A 86 3.01 27.53 -1.21
N LYS A 87 2.46 27.44 0.00
CA LYS A 87 3.15 27.78 1.26
C LYS A 87 3.96 26.62 1.86
N TYR A 88 3.86 25.41 1.30
CA TYR A 88 4.61 24.25 1.77
C TYR A 88 6.12 24.47 1.57
N ARG A 89 6.91 23.90 2.46
CA ARG A 89 8.37 23.84 2.29
C ARG A 89 8.71 23.08 1.01
N LEU A 90 9.86 23.40 0.41
CA LEU A 90 10.33 22.75 -0.81
C LEU A 90 10.38 21.23 -0.65
N GLN A 91 10.88 20.76 0.49
CA GLN A 91 10.94 19.34 0.83
C GLN A 91 9.57 18.66 0.73
N SER A 92 8.54 19.23 1.35
CA SER A 92 7.19 18.66 1.33
C SER A 92 6.58 18.63 -0.07
N LYS A 93 6.84 19.67 -0.88
CA LYS A 93 6.42 19.69 -2.30
C LYS A 93 7.08 18.58 -3.10
N VAL A 94 8.39 18.39 -2.93
CA VAL A 94 9.18 17.35 -3.60
C VAL A 94 8.67 15.97 -3.16
N VAL A 95 8.51 15.74 -1.85
CA VAL A 95 8.02 14.46 -1.31
C VAL A 95 6.66 14.12 -1.88
N LEU A 96 5.70 15.05 -1.87
CA LEU A 96 4.36 14.80 -2.40
C LEU A 96 4.39 14.56 -3.92
N GLY A 97 5.14 15.37 -4.68
CA GLY A 97 5.25 15.24 -6.13
C GLY A 97 5.92 13.93 -6.56
N VAL A 98 7.06 13.60 -5.95
CA VAL A 98 7.78 12.35 -6.22
C VAL A 98 6.96 11.14 -5.77
N SER A 99 6.27 11.23 -4.62
CA SER A 99 5.38 10.15 -4.16
C SER A 99 4.24 9.90 -5.13
N ALA A 100 3.57 10.94 -5.61
CA ALA A 100 2.53 10.80 -6.61
C ALA A 100 3.06 10.19 -7.92
N PHE A 101 4.21 10.65 -8.40
CA PHE A 101 4.86 10.12 -9.60
C PHE A 101 5.20 8.62 -9.44
N LEU A 102 5.85 8.25 -8.33
CA LEU A 102 6.25 6.86 -8.04
C LEU A 102 5.06 5.92 -7.74
N ILE A 103 3.88 6.45 -7.47
CA ILE A 103 2.65 5.65 -7.38
C ILE A 103 1.99 5.51 -8.75
N LEU A 104 1.80 6.61 -9.47
CA LEU A 104 1.01 6.61 -10.69
C LEU A 104 1.73 5.93 -11.86
N VAL A 105 3.01 6.25 -12.08
CA VAL A 105 3.75 5.71 -13.23
C VAL A 105 3.92 4.20 -13.14
N PRO A 106 4.38 3.61 -12.00
CA PRO A 106 4.47 2.16 -11.91
C PRO A 106 3.09 1.47 -11.88
N ALA A 107 2.05 2.11 -11.32
CA ALA A 107 0.70 1.55 -11.37
C ALA A 107 0.21 1.38 -12.81
N ILE A 108 0.45 2.39 -13.67
CA ILE A 108 0.15 2.32 -15.10
C ILE A 108 0.99 1.22 -15.77
N MET A 109 2.28 1.15 -15.48
CA MET A 109 3.17 0.11 -16.00
C MET A 109 2.67 -1.30 -15.64
N PHE A 110 2.41 -1.56 -14.36
CA PHE A 110 1.90 -2.88 -13.91
C PHE A 110 0.53 -3.19 -14.51
N PHE A 111 -0.33 -2.19 -14.67
CA PHE A 111 -1.62 -2.37 -15.29
C PHE A 111 -1.50 -2.85 -16.74
N PHE A 112 -0.63 -2.29 -17.54
CA PHE A 112 -0.52 -2.63 -18.94
C PHE A 112 0.42 -3.82 -19.22
N LEU A 113 1.44 -4.06 -18.41
CA LEU A 113 2.47 -5.05 -18.68
C LEU A 113 2.27 -6.36 -17.90
N GLU A 114 1.87 -6.27 -16.61
CA GLU A 114 1.90 -7.45 -15.74
C GLU A 114 0.54 -8.11 -15.54
N PHE A 115 -0.49 -7.34 -15.26
CA PHE A 115 -1.78 -7.87 -14.82
C PHE A 115 -2.83 -7.99 -15.94
N GLN A 116 -2.43 -8.16 -17.19
CA GLN A 116 -3.34 -8.29 -18.33
C GLN A 116 -4.25 -9.51 -18.25
N HIS A 117 -3.80 -10.56 -17.58
CA HIS A 117 -4.53 -11.83 -17.41
C HIS A 117 -5.63 -11.77 -16.34
N MET A 118 -5.68 -10.69 -15.53
CA MET A 118 -6.66 -10.52 -14.47
C MET A 118 -7.92 -9.78 -14.96
N PRO A 119 -9.09 -10.02 -14.31
CA PRO A 119 -10.30 -9.22 -14.55
C PRO A 119 -10.04 -7.74 -14.23
N LEU A 120 -10.67 -6.82 -14.98
CA LEU A 120 -10.42 -5.38 -14.89
C LEU A 120 -10.44 -4.81 -13.47
N GLY A 121 -11.38 -5.26 -12.63
CA GLY A 121 -11.48 -4.80 -11.24
C GLY A 121 -10.27 -5.19 -10.40
N GLU A 122 -9.88 -6.46 -10.42
CA GLU A 122 -8.72 -6.95 -9.69
C GLU A 122 -7.42 -6.37 -10.26
N ARG A 123 -7.33 -6.23 -11.56
CA ARG A 123 -6.20 -5.66 -12.28
C ARG A 123 -5.89 -4.23 -11.82
N ILE A 124 -6.92 -3.37 -11.68
CA ILE A 124 -6.76 -2.00 -11.19
C ILE A 124 -6.22 -2.03 -9.76
N TRP A 125 -6.88 -2.77 -8.86
CA TRP A 125 -6.46 -2.83 -7.46
C TRP A 125 -5.06 -3.39 -7.28
N SER A 126 -4.73 -4.49 -7.96
CA SER A 126 -3.40 -5.12 -7.89
C SER A 126 -2.31 -4.21 -8.42
N SER A 127 -2.56 -3.48 -9.51
CA SER A 127 -1.58 -2.55 -10.09
C SER A 127 -1.27 -1.38 -9.15
N PHE A 128 -2.30 -0.74 -8.60
CA PHE A 128 -2.11 0.33 -7.62
C PHE A 128 -1.49 -0.18 -6.33
N PHE A 129 -1.97 -1.31 -5.82
CA PHE A 129 -1.43 -1.91 -4.60
C PHE A 129 0.04 -2.26 -4.76
N GLN A 130 0.41 -2.89 -5.86
CA GLN A 130 1.80 -3.27 -6.14
C GLN A 130 2.71 -2.05 -6.26
N SER A 131 2.24 -0.98 -6.89
CA SER A 131 2.98 0.29 -6.96
C SER A 131 3.19 0.94 -5.59
N VAL A 132 2.17 0.91 -4.72
CA VAL A 132 2.25 1.49 -3.37
C VAL A 132 3.14 0.65 -2.46
N THR A 133 2.99 -0.68 -2.48
CA THR A 133 3.70 -1.58 -1.56
C THR A 133 5.20 -1.65 -1.81
N THR A 134 5.65 -1.47 -3.06
CA THR A 134 7.08 -1.44 -3.41
C THR A 134 7.83 -0.26 -2.80
N ARG A 135 7.12 0.73 -2.27
CA ARG A 135 7.69 1.86 -1.52
C ARG A 135 7.89 1.52 -0.04
N THR A 136 8.58 0.41 0.25
CA THR A 136 8.97 -0.05 1.59
C THR A 136 7.89 -0.71 2.46
N ALA A 137 6.66 -0.94 1.95
CA ALA A 137 5.59 -1.49 2.78
C ALA A 137 5.63 -3.02 2.93
N GLY A 138 5.95 -3.78 1.88
CA GLY A 138 6.14 -5.23 1.96
C GLY A 138 4.88 -6.10 1.92
N PHE A 139 3.67 -5.54 1.96
CA PHE A 139 2.44 -6.31 1.76
C PHE A 139 2.28 -6.77 0.31
N ASN A 140 1.59 -7.90 0.11
CA ASN A 140 1.35 -8.44 -1.21
C ASN A 140 -0.12 -8.84 -1.40
N THR A 141 -0.73 -8.41 -2.50
CA THR A 141 -2.07 -8.81 -2.93
C THR A 141 -2.06 -9.57 -4.25
N ALA A 142 -0.95 -9.52 -4.99
CA ALA A 142 -0.77 -10.27 -6.23
C ALA A 142 0.20 -11.43 -6.02
N ASP A 143 0.05 -12.48 -6.82
CA ASP A 143 0.97 -13.60 -6.86
C ASP A 143 2.25 -13.19 -7.60
N LEU A 144 3.32 -12.92 -6.84
CA LEU A 144 4.60 -12.47 -7.38
C LEU A 144 5.29 -13.54 -8.25
N ASP A 145 4.98 -14.81 -8.02
CA ASP A 145 5.60 -15.90 -8.81
C ASP A 145 5.13 -15.85 -10.26
N LYS A 146 3.93 -15.34 -10.52
CA LYS A 146 3.34 -15.19 -11.85
C LYS A 146 3.77 -13.92 -12.58
N MET A 147 4.49 -13.02 -11.92
CA MET A 147 4.98 -11.81 -12.55
C MET A 147 6.16 -12.10 -13.48
N THR A 148 6.27 -11.32 -14.55
CA THR A 148 7.40 -11.40 -15.49
C THR A 148 8.70 -10.96 -14.80
N ASP A 149 9.84 -11.40 -15.32
CA ASP A 149 11.15 -10.98 -14.80
C ASP A 149 11.35 -9.47 -14.94
N SER A 150 10.79 -8.87 -16.00
CA SER A 150 10.79 -7.41 -16.20
C SER A 150 10.01 -6.67 -15.09
N GLY A 151 8.85 -7.20 -14.70
CA GLY A 151 8.05 -6.66 -13.61
C GLY A 151 8.75 -6.78 -12.26
N LYS A 152 9.35 -7.94 -11.98
CA LYS A 152 10.16 -8.14 -10.77
C LYS A 152 11.35 -7.19 -10.70
N MET A 153 12.05 -6.97 -11.82
CA MET A 153 13.15 -6.00 -11.89
C MET A 153 12.66 -4.57 -11.65
N GLY A 154 11.52 -4.20 -12.23
CA GLY A 154 10.87 -2.91 -11.98
C GLY A 154 10.54 -2.69 -10.51
N MET A 155 10.03 -3.74 -9.82
CA MET A 155 9.78 -3.69 -8.36
C MET A 155 11.07 -3.47 -7.56
N VAL A 156 12.15 -4.18 -7.90
CA VAL A 156 13.46 -4.00 -7.24
C VAL A 156 13.95 -2.57 -7.37
N LEU A 157 13.84 -1.97 -8.56
CA LEU A 157 14.22 -0.56 -8.77
C LEU A 157 13.38 0.39 -7.91
N LEU A 158 12.07 0.17 -7.80
CA LEU A 158 11.18 0.96 -6.93
C LEU A 158 11.54 0.81 -5.45
N MET A 159 11.89 -0.40 -5.01
CA MET A 159 12.33 -0.67 -3.64
C MET A 159 13.63 0.05 -3.29
N VAL A 160 14.56 0.19 -4.24
CA VAL A 160 15.82 0.94 -4.05
C VAL A 160 15.55 2.43 -3.83
N ILE A 161 14.56 3.00 -4.52
CA ILE A 161 14.16 4.41 -4.33
C ILE A 161 13.53 4.59 -2.94
N GLY A 162 12.71 3.63 -2.51
CA GLY A 162 12.15 3.53 -1.17
C GLY A 162 11.15 4.62 -0.80
N GLY A 163 11.00 4.84 0.52
CA GLY A 163 10.12 5.83 1.11
C GLY A 163 10.76 7.23 1.23
N SER A 164 10.00 8.19 1.75
CA SER A 164 10.50 9.55 1.97
C SER A 164 11.38 9.64 3.24
N PRO A 165 12.34 10.57 3.31
CA PRO A 165 13.12 10.79 4.53
C PRO A 165 12.21 11.16 5.71
N GLY A 166 12.37 10.45 6.83
CA GLY A 166 11.57 10.68 8.04
C GLY A 166 10.19 10.00 8.07
N SER A 167 10.00 8.99 7.22
CA SER A 167 8.85 8.09 7.26
C SER A 167 9.09 6.89 8.16
#